data_04d02ae839576f61217f18bd40cc619f
#
_entry.id   04d02ae839576f61217f18bd40cc619f
#
_cell.length_a   1.000
_cell.length_b   1.000
_cell.length_c   1.000
_cell.angle_alpha   90.00
_cell.angle_beta   90.00
_cell.angle_gamma   90.00
#
_symmetry.space_group_name_H-M   'P 1'
#
loop_
_entity.id
_entity.type
_entity.pdbx_description
1 polymer ?
#
loop_
_entity_poly.entity_id
_entity_poly.type
_entity_poly.pdbx_seq_one_letter_code
_entity_poly.pdbx_strand_id
1 'polypeptide(L)'
;MCIRDSINTVEDDLIDKLVDNFEPHPERGMRLVFSQMGGAIADVGRTDTAFSQREAEQTLMSFVSWVPGADEAAHVKYHREHWSIADPYTTGFYVNDYFSETPEQVNGTYRENFARLWDIKQQYDPNNLFRLNANIQAT
;
A
#
# COMPACT_ATOMS: atom_id res chain seq x y z
N MET A 1 1.63 8.47 9.91
CA MET A 1 0.90 7.78 8.81
C MET A 1 1.90 7.08 7.92
N CYS A 2 1.56 5.91 7.39
CA CYS A 2 2.36 5.16 6.43
C CYS A 2 1.48 4.80 5.23
N ILE A 3 2.04 4.84 4.03
CA ILE A 3 1.46 4.27 2.80
C ILE A 3 2.52 3.32 2.23
N ARG A 4 2.11 2.16 1.76
CA ARG A 4 3.03 1.16 1.22
C ARG A 4 2.41 0.44 0.04
N ASP A 5 3.18 0.31 -1.03
CA ASP A 5 2.76 -0.39 -2.22
C ASP A 5 3.90 -1.16 -2.88
N SER A 6 3.56 -2.08 -3.77
CA SER A 6 4.49 -2.90 -4.54
C SER A 6 4.83 -2.22 -5.86
N ILE A 7 6.10 -2.27 -6.26
CA ILE A 7 6.61 -1.72 -7.52
C ILE A 7 7.35 -2.83 -8.27
N ASN A 8 7.04 -3.02 -9.56
CA ASN A 8 7.72 -4.02 -10.38
C ASN A 8 9.13 -3.57 -10.75
N THR A 9 9.30 -2.29 -11.08
CA THR A 9 10.60 -1.73 -11.45
C THR A 9 10.69 -0.31 -10.92
N VAL A 10 11.82 0.05 -10.32
CA VAL A 10 12.10 1.43 -9.90
C VAL A 10 12.72 2.17 -11.08
N GLU A 11 11.94 3.05 -11.67
CA GLU A 11 12.37 3.89 -12.80
C GLU A 11 13.01 5.19 -12.30
N ASP A 12 14.03 5.68 -13.01
CA ASP A 12 14.69 6.96 -12.69
C ASP A 12 13.67 8.12 -12.67
N ASP A 13 12.72 8.12 -13.61
CA ASP A 13 11.63 9.10 -13.69
C ASP A 13 10.77 9.15 -12.41
N LEU A 14 10.51 8.01 -11.78
CA LEU A 14 9.83 7.99 -10.47
C LEU A 14 10.66 8.69 -9.40
N ILE A 15 11.95 8.38 -9.34
CA ILE A 15 12.86 8.99 -8.35
C ILE A 15 12.93 10.50 -8.55
N ASP A 16 13.14 10.95 -9.78
CA ASP A 16 13.21 12.38 -10.11
C ASP A 16 11.92 13.10 -9.70
N LYS A 17 10.75 12.56 -10.05
CA LYS A 17 9.47 13.14 -9.68
C LYS A 17 9.25 13.21 -8.17
N LEU A 18 9.61 12.16 -7.42
CA LEU A 18 9.49 12.14 -5.96
C LEU A 18 10.40 13.18 -5.30
N VAL A 19 11.62 13.37 -5.83
CA VAL A 19 12.58 14.34 -5.31
C VAL A 19 12.18 15.77 -5.68
N ASP A 20 11.82 16.03 -6.93
CA ASP A 20 11.48 17.35 -7.44
C ASP A 20 10.21 17.94 -6.79
N ASN A 21 9.28 17.08 -6.38
CA ASN A 21 8.04 17.49 -5.71
C ASN A 21 8.12 17.40 -4.17
N PHE A 22 9.30 17.14 -3.62
CA PHE A 22 9.47 17.11 -2.17
C PHE A 22 9.59 18.51 -1.58
N GLU A 23 8.66 18.87 -0.69
CA GLU A 23 8.66 20.14 0.03
C GLU A 23 9.07 19.96 1.50
N PRO A 24 10.25 20.43 1.92
CA PRO A 24 10.64 20.43 3.32
C PRO A 24 9.67 21.28 4.18
N HIS A 25 9.38 20.82 5.40
CA HIS A 25 8.53 21.55 6.34
C HIS A 25 9.10 21.43 7.75
N PRO A 26 9.17 22.53 8.55
CA PRO A 26 9.80 22.50 9.87
C PRO A 26 9.08 21.60 10.89
N GLU A 27 7.78 21.38 10.72
CA GLU A 27 6.95 20.58 11.63
C GLU A 27 6.68 19.16 11.09
N ARG A 28 7.15 18.83 9.88
CA ARG A 28 6.90 17.54 9.23
C ARG A 28 8.19 16.79 8.93
N GLY A 29 8.32 15.59 9.45
CA GLY A 29 9.29 14.62 8.97
C GLY A 29 8.66 13.70 7.92
N MET A 30 9.33 13.50 6.79
CA MET A 30 8.90 12.55 5.77
C MET A 30 10.07 11.66 5.36
N ARG A 31 9.79 10.38 5.09
CA ARG A 31 10.78 9.40 4.66
C ARG A 31 10.19 8.45 3.64
N LEU A 32 10.92 8.24 2.56
CA LEU A 32 10.66 7.21 1.55
C LEU A 32 11.64 6.06 1.75
N VAL A 33 11.15 4.82 1.65
CA VAL A 33 11.95 3.61 1.81
C VAL A 33 11.59 2.63 0.71
N PHE A 34 12.60 2.23 -0.06
CA PHE A 34 12.48 1.10 -0.99
C PHE A 34 13.01 -0.16 -0.29
N SER A 35 12.22 -1.23 -0.33
CA SER A 35 12.60 -2.53 0.23
C SER A 35 12.58 -3.60 -0.85
N GLN A 36 13.68 -4.34 -0.96
CA GLN A 36 13.83 -5.42 -1.93
C GLN A 36 12.83 -6.56 -1.67
N MET A 37 12.18 -7.06 -2.73
CA MET A 37 11.15 -8.11 -2.69
C MET A 37 11.56 -9.40 -3.41
N GLY A 38 12.59 -9.42 -4.19
CA GLY A 38 13.00 -10.58 -5.00
C GLY A 38 13.46 -11.82 -4.19
N GLY A 39 14.12 -12.74 -4.84
CA GLY A 39 14.65 -13.98 -4.24
C GLY A 39 13.54 -14.91 -3.73
N ALA A 40 13.65 -15.45 -2.54
CA ALA A 40 12.72 -16.43 -1.99
C ALA A 40 11.24 -15.95 -1.94
N ILE A 41 10.98 -14.65 -1.94
CA ILE A 41 9.61 -14.12 -2.02
C ILE A 41 9.02 -14.39 -3.40
N ALA A 42 9.81 -14.21 -4.46
CA ALA A 42 9.40 -14.43 -5.84
C ALA A 42 9.30 -15.92 -6.21
N ASP A 43 10.00 -16.80 -5.48
CA ASP A 43 9.95 -18.26 -5.72
C ASP A 43 8.59 -18.87 -5.31
N VAL A 44 7.78 -18.17 -4.52
CA VAL A 44 6.45 -18.62 -4.11
C VAL A 44 5.42 -18.25 -5.18
N GLY A 45 4.59 -19.21 -5.60
CA GLY A 45 3.53 -18.96 -6.57
C GLY A 45 2.53 -17.91 -6.11
N ARG A 46 1.99 -17.12 -7.04
CA ARG A 46 1.07 -15.99 -6.75
C ARG A 46 -0.21 -16.42 -6.02
N THR A 47 -0.62 -17.67 -6.19
CA THR A 47 -1.84 -18.25 -5.59
C THR A 47 -1.58 -19.21 -4.44
N ASP A 48 -0.32 -19.42 -4.07
CA ASP A 48 0.05 -20.35 -2.99
C ASP A 48 -0.28 -19.78 -1.60
N THR A 49 -0.32 -18.46 -1.50
CA THR A 49 -0.67 -17.73 -0.26
C THR A 49 -1.60 -16.56 -0.58
N ALA A 50 -2.13 -15.87 0.43
CA ALA A 50 -2.95 -14.68 0.23
C ALA A 50 -2.18 -13.49 -0.40
N PHE A 51 -0.85 -13.43 -0.25
CA PHE A 51 -0.02 -12.38 -0.83
C PHE A 51 0.23 -12.65 -2.31
N SER A 52 -0.28 -11.79 -3.21
CA SER A 52 -0.25 -11.97 -4.66
C SER A 52 0.84 -11.19 -5.41
N GLN A 53 1.52 -10.24 -4.74
CA GLN A 53 2.50 -9.33 -5.38
C GLN A 53 3.89 -9.98 -5.50
N ARG A 54 3.97 -11.22 -6.04
CA ARG A 54 5.20 -12.02 -6.07
C ARG A 54 6.22 -11.58 -7.11
N GLU A 55 5.74 -10.91 -8.18
CA GLU A 55 6.57 -10.36 -9.24
C GLU A 55 7.18 -9.00 -8.92
N ALA A 56 6.75 -8.36 -7.84
CA ALA A 56 7.29 -7.06 -7.46
C ALA A 56 8.76 -7.16 -7.07
N GLU A 57 9.59 -6.32 -7.66
CA GLU A 57 11.01 -6.24 -7.32
C GLU A 57 11.24 -5.51 -6.00
N GLN A 58 10.38 -4.54 -5.69
CA GLN A 58 10.48 -3.73 -4.48
C GLN A 58 9.11 -3.34 -3.92
N THR A 59 9.10 -2.91 -2.67
CA THR A 59 8.02 -2.11 -2.11
C THR A 59 8.52 -0.71 -1.84
N LEU A 60 7.68 0.29 -2.17
CA LEU A 60 7.87 1.66 -1.74
C LEU A 60 7.01 1.90 -0.50
N MET A 61 7.63 2.46 0.53
CA MET A 61 6.94 2.92 1.73
C MET A 61 7.18 4.41 1.92
N SER A 62 6.12 5.15 2.21
CA SER A 62 6.19 6.55 2.58
C SER A 62 5.67 6.74 3.99
N PHE A 63 6.49 7.36 4.82
CA PHE A 63 6.15 7.68 6.20
C PHE A 63 6.09 9.19 6.37
N VAL A 64 5.06 9.66 7.06
CA VAL A 64 4.97 11.04 7.52
C VAL A 64 4.75 11.08 9.02
N SER A 65 5.44 12.00 9.68
CA SER A 65 5.27 12.33 11.08
C SER A 65 5.25 13.85 11.24
N TRP A 66 4.63 14.34 12.31
CA TRP A 66 4.59 15.77 12.61
C TRP A 66 4.73 16.01 14.10
N VAL A 67 5.09 17.23 14.47
CA VAL A 67 5.21 17.63 15.87
C VAL A 67 3.82 17.72 16.52
N PRO A 68 3.68 17.42 17.82
CA PRO A 68 2.42 17.57 18.53
C PRO A 68 1.86 19.00 18.42
N GLY A 69 0.58 19.10 18.05
CA GLY A 69 -0.11 20.39 17.89
C GLY A 69 -0.02 21.03 16.50
N ALA A 70 0.74 20.43 15.56
CA ALA A 70 0.75 20.85 14.17
C ALA A 70 -0.57 20.55 13.46
N ASP A 71 -0.80 21.15 12.29
CA ASP A 71 -1.98 20.88 11.45
C ASP A 71 -1.86 19.48 10.79
N GLU A 72 -2.39 18.49 11.49
CA GLU A 72 -2.43 17.09 11.02
C GLU A 72 -3.08 16.97 9.65
N ALA A 73 -4.18 17.67 9.40
CA ALA A 73 -4.91 17.56 8.14
C ALA A 73 -4.06 18.04 6.96
N ALA A 74 -3.33 19.13 7.13
CA ALA A 74 -2.41 19.65 6.11
C ALA A 74 -1.26 18.66 5.84
N HIS A 75 -0.69 18.04 6.87
CA HIS A 75 0.40 17.08 6.71
C HIS A 75 -0.06 15.78 6.05
N VAL A 76 -1.25 15.29 6.41
CA VAL A 76 -1.87 14.10 5.76
C VAL A 76 -2.21 14.40 4.30
N LYS A 77 -2.77 15.57 4.01
CA LYS A 77 -3.07 16.00 2.63
C LYS A 77 -1.81 16.01 1.77
N TYR A 78 -0.77 16.72 2.22
CA TYR A 78 0.52 16.77 1.51
C TYR A 78 1.09 15.35 1.26
N HIS A 79 1.07 14.50 2.28
CA HIS A 79 1.60 13.14 2.16
C HIS A 79 0.86 12.32 1.08
N ARG A 80 -0.47 12.46 1.00
CA ARG A 80 -1.28 11.78 -0.03
C ARG A 80 -1.02 12.36 -1.42
N GLU A 81 -0.93 13.68 -1.55
CA GLU A 81 -0.61 14.35 -2.81
C GLU A 81 0.79 13.95 -3.32
N HIS A 82 1.78 13.91 -2.43
CA HIS A 82 3.12 13.44 -2.79
C HIS A 82 3.11 11.94 -3.14
N TRP A 83 2.35 11.11 -2.41
CA TRP A 83 2.22 9.69 -2.72
C TRP A 83 1.58 9.44 -4.09
N SER A 84 0.62 10.27 -4.52
CA SER A 84 -0.05 10.10 -5.81
C SER A 84 0.89 10.14 -7.01
N ILE A 85 2.10 10.67 -6.84
CA ILE A 85 3.18 10.61 -7.84
C ILE A 85 3.58 9.15 -8.12
N ALA A 86 3.52 8.29 -7.10
CA ALA A 86 3.89 6.89 -7.23
C ALA A 86 2.75 6.00 -7.77
N ASP A 87 1.50 6.43 -7.73
CA ASP A 87 0.33 5.62 -8.16
C ASP A 87 0.51 4.96 -9.55
N PRO A 88 1.02 5.66 -10.60
CA PRO A 88 1.20 5.05 -11.91
C PRO A 88 2.25 3.92 -11.96
N TYR A 89 3.12 3.85 -10.96
CA TYR A 89 4.24 2.91 -10.87
C TYR A 89 3.94 1.74 -9.94
N THR A 90 2.86 1.82 -9.16
CA THR A 90 2.49 0.80 -8.16
C THR A 90 1.58 -0.27 -8.75
N THR A 91 1.58 -1.44 -8.14
CA THR A 91 0.84 -2.62 -8.62
C THR A 91 -0.15 -3.18 -7.60
N GLY A 92 -0.20 -2.66 -6.40
CA GLY A 92 -1.13 -3.06 -5.34
C GLY A 92 -0.58 -2.75 -3.96
N PHE A 93 -1.43 -2.28 -3.05
CA PHE A 93 -1.02 -1.85 -1.73
C PHE A 93 -0.81 -3.04 -0.77
N TYR A 94 -0.11 -2.77 0.33
CA TYR A 94 0.12 -3.74 1.39
C TYR A 94 -0.96 -3.65 2.47
N VAL A 95 -1.81 -4.65 2.55
CA VAL A 95 -3.03 -4.64 3.38
C VAL A 95 -2.81 -4.43 4.88
N ASN A 96 -1.61 -4.70 5.39
CA ASN A 96 -1.30 -4.48 6.81
C ASN A 96 -0.99 -3.00 7.13
N ASP A 97 -0.74 -2.18 6.13
CA ASP A 97 -0.55 -0.74 6.25
C ASP A 97 -1.81 0.03 5.78
N TYR A 98 -2.98 -0.62 5.90
CA TYR A 98 -4.29 -0.06 5.57
C TYR A 98 -4.56 1.26 6.28
N PHE A 99 -5.04 2.24 5.52
CA PHE A 99 -5.39 3.54 6.09
C PHE A 99 -6.81 4.00 5.75
N SER A 100 -7.24 3.89 4.51
CA SER A 100 -8.61 4.28 4.10
C SER A 100 -8.89 3.88 2.64
N GLU A 101 -8.41 2.72 2.23
CA GLU A 101 -8.64 2.18 0.88
C GLU A 101 -10.09 1.78 0.71
N THR A 102 -10.59 1.89 -0.53
CA THR A 102 -11.93 1.45 -0.87
C THR A 102 -12.03 -0.08 -0.91
N PRO A 103 -13.24 -0.67 -0.79
CA PRO A 103 -13.41 -2.10 -0.97
C PRO A 103 -12.84 -2.63 -2.28
N GLU A 104 -12.96 -1.87 -3.37
CA GLU A 104 -12.43 -2.21 -4.68
C GLU A 104 -10.88 -2.29 -4.66
N GLN A 105 -10.22 -1.35 -3.98
CA GLN A 105 -8.77 -1.36 -3.82
C GLN A 105 -8.33 -2.56 -2.97
N VAL A 106 -9.02 -2.83 -1.85
CA VAL A 106 -8.74 -4.00 -1.00
C VAL A 106 -8.87 -5.28 -1.81
N ASN A 107 -9.98 -5.46 -2.51
CA ASN A 107 -10.24 -6.66 -3.31
C ASN A 107 -9.23 -6.78 -4.46
N GLY A 108 -8.94 -5.68 -5.15
CA GLY A 108 -8.01 -5.63 -6.28
C GLY A 108 -6.58 -6.02 -5.90
N THR A 109 -6.15 -5.74 -4.66
CA THR A 109 -4.80 -6.12 -4.23
C THR A 109 -4.61 -7.63 -4.08
N TYR A 110 -5.68 -8.38 -3.82
CA TYR A 110 -5.63 -9.84 -3.73
C TYR A 110 -5.64 -10.54 -5.09
N ARG A 111 -6.01 -9.83 -6.17
CA ARG A 111 -6.00 -10.34 -7.55
C ARG A 111 -6.70 -11.72 -7.65
N GLU A 112 -6.03 -12.72 -8.19
CA GLU A 112 -6.56 -14.09 -8.36
C GLU A 112 -6.93 -14.76 -7.03
N ASN A 113 -6.35 -14.33 -5.91
CA ASN A 113 -6.63 -14.90 -4.59
C ASN A 113 -7.97 -14.42 -4.02
N PHE A 114 -8.54 -13.33 -4.55
CA PHE A 114 -9.75 -12.74 -3.98
C PHE A 114 -10.92 -13.72 -3.90
N ALA A 115 -11.20 -14.47 -4.96
CA ALA A 115 -12.31 -15.42 -4.97
C ALA A 115 -12.19 -16.45 -3.85
N ARG A 116 -11.01 -17.06 -3.68
CA ARG A 116 -10.76 -18.01 -2.60
C ARG A 116 -10.88 -17.38 -1.22
N LEU A 117 -10.36 -16.16 -1.04
CA LEU A 117 -10.46 -15.42 0.23
C LEU A 117 -11.91 -15.07 0.55
N TRP A 118 -12.71 -14.72 -0.45
CA TRP A 118 -14.15 -14.47 -0.30
C TRP A 118 -14.89 -15.73 0.16
N ASP A 119 -14.65 -16.90 -0.46
CA ASP A 119 -15.23 -18.16 -0.06
C ASP A 119 -14.88 -18.52 1.39
N ILE A 120 -13.63 -18.34 1.78
CA ILE A 120 -13.17 -18.53 3.17
C ILE A 120 -13.90 -17.55 4.11
N LYS A 121 -14.01 -16.27 3.72
CA LYS A 121 -14.73 -15.26 4.51
C LYS A 121 -16.19 -15.67 4.72
N GLN A 122 -16.89 -16.11 3.66
CA GLN A 122 -18.27 -16.56 3.78
C GLN A 122 -18.43 -17.79 4.68
N GLN A 123 -17.48 -18.70 4.65
CA GLN A 123 -17.51 -19.92 5.46
C GLN A 123 -17.26 -19.64 6.95
N TYR A 124 -16.27 -18.83 7.28
CA TYR A 124 -15.76 -18.65 8.65
C TYR A 124 -16.26 -17.38 9.35
N ASP A 125 -16.70 -16.39 8.59
CA ASP A 125 -17.22 -15.12 9.12
C ASP A 125 -18.42 -14.60 8.31
N PRO A 126 -19.50 -15.41 8.18
CA PRO A 126 -20.66 -15.06 7.35
C PRO A 126 -21.39 -13.80 7.84
N ASN A 127 -21.26 -13.44 9.11
CA ASN A 127 -21.88 -12.26 9.70
C ASN A 127 -20.94 -11.04 9.67
N ASN A 128 -19.78 -11.15 9.03
CA ASN A 128 -18.78 -10.07 8.92
C ASN A 128 -18.43 -9.44 10.28
N LEU A 129 -18.18 -10.29 11.28
CA LEU A 129 -17.75 -9.85 12.62
C LEU A 129 -16.35 -9.19 12.55
N PHE A 130 -15.42 -9.82 11.82
CA PHE A 130 -14.07 -9.31 11.57
C PHE A 130 -14.07 -8.40 10.34
N ARG A 131 -14.38 -7.12 10.54
CA ARG A 131 -14.59 -6.13 9.47
C ARG A 131 -13.71 -4.87 9.59
N LEU A 132 -12.83 -4.81 10.58
CA LEU A 132 -11.90 -3.70 10.72
C LEU A 132 -10.71 -3.89 9.76
N ASN A 133 -10.08 -2.79 9.40
CA ASN A 133 -8.97 -2.74 8.43
C ASN A 133 -9.40 -3.24 7.03
N ALA A 134 -8.52 -3.97 6.34
CA ALA A 134 -8.74 -4.46 4.99
C ALA A 134 -9.80 -5.59 4.95
N ASN A 135 -11.07 -5.21 5.04
CA ASN A 135 -12.18 -6.16 5.05
C ASN A 135 -12.44 -6.75 3.67
N ILE A 136 -12.41 -8.08 3.56
CA ILE A 136 -12.80 -8.80 2.33
C ILE A 136 -14.33 -8.81 2.27
N GLN A 137 -14.91 -8.18 1.25
CA GLN A 137 -16.35 -8.07 1.05
C GLN A 137 -16.72 -8.08 -0.43
N ALA A 138 -17.96 -8.47 -0.76
CA ALA A 138 -18.47 -8.33 -2.12
C ALA A 138 -18.50 -6.85 -2.52
N THR A 139 -18.12 -6.54 -3.75
CA THR A 139 -18.24 -5.22 -4.39
C THR A 139 -19.39 -5.23 -5.37
#